data_d8ab72e1455793e1d19c7e698bb99660
#
_entry.id   d8ab72e1455793e1d19c7e698bb99660
#
_cell.length_a   1.000
_cell.length_b   1.000
_cell.length_c   1.000
_cell.angle_alpha   90.00
_cell.angle_beta   90.00
_cell.angle_gamma   90.00
#
_symmetry.space_group_name_H-M   'P 1'
#
loop_
_entity.id
_entity.type
_entity.pdbx_description
1 polymer ?
#
loop_
_entity_poly.entity_id
_entity_poly.type
_entity_poly.pdbx_seq_one_letter_code
_entity_poly.pdbx_strand_id
1 'polypeptide(L)'
;NVLTADGEGSVAVGRVLCESDVVRHLSFTGSTEVGRILMRQCAPTIKRLSLELGGNAPFIVFDDADIDSAVEGAMISKYRNAGQTCVCANRLYVQAGVYDSFVAKLAAKVKTIQVGNGFESGVTQGPLIDSAAMAKVEAHVADALAKGARVVTGGQRAGERSYTPTVLANATADMLCAREETFGPVAPVFRFETEAEAIALAHNTEFGLASYFYSRDIGRVWRVAEALEYGMVGVNTGLISTAEAPF
;
A
#
# COMPACT_ATOMS: atom_id res chain seq x y z
N ASN A 1 25.11 8.69 15.93
CA ASN A 1 25.14 9.97 15.22
C ASN A 1 23.87 10.12 14.40
N VAL A 2 23.32 11.32 14.35
CA VAL A 2 22.18 11.68 13.51
C VAL A 2 22.66 12.76 12.55
N LEU A 3 22.43 12.52 11.24
CA LEU A 3 22.73 13.47 10.19
C LEU A 3 21.42 13.86 9.53
N THR A 4 21.12 15.16 9.51
CA THR A 4 19.97 15.70 8.77
C THR A 4 20.44 16.12 7.37
N ALA A 5 19.69 15.76 6.34
CA ALA A 5 20.02 16.07 4.96
C ALA A 5 18.73 16.28 4.15
N ASP A 6 18.82 17.11 3.12
CA ASP A 6 17.86 17.17 2.02
C ASP A 6 18.09 16.04 0.99
N GLY A 7 17.43 16.09 -0.16
CA GLY A 7 17.56 15.07 -1.20
C GLY A 7 18.98 14.94 -1.74
N GLU A 8 19.68 16.05 -2.00
CA GLU A 8 21.07 16.04 -2.50
C GLU A 8 22.06 15.56 -1.44
N GLY A 9 21.91 16.06 -0.21
CA GLY A 9 22.71 15.63 0.93
C GLY A 9 22.54 14.15 1.23
N SER A 10 21.34 13.61 1.11
CA SER A 10 21.06 12.17 1.29
C SER A 10 21.82 11.30 0.28
N VAL A 11 21.91 11.73 -0.98
CA VAL A 11 22.72 11.04 -2.00
C VAL A 11 24.20 11.03 -1.65
N ALA A 12 24.75 12.17 -1.19
CA ALA A 12 26.15 12.28 -0.78
C ALA A 12 26.45 11.39 0.44
N VAL A 13 25.59 11.43 1.47
CA VAL A 13 25.72 10.57 2.67
C VAL A 13 25.66 9.09 2.28
N GLY A 14 24.68 8.71 1.45
CA GLY A 14 24.52 7.33 0.97
C GLY A 14 25.78 6.82 0.26
N ARG A 15 26.39 7.64 -0.61
CA ARG A 15 27.63 7.30 -1.31
C ARG A 15 28.77 7.05 -0.34
N VAL A 16 29.01 7.97 0.60
CA VAL A 16 30.08 7.84 1.61
C VAL A 16 29.91 6.55 2.41
N LEU A 17 28.70 6.22 2.84
CA LEU A 17 28.43 4.99 3.59
C LEU A 17 28.66 3.74 2.73
N CYS A 18 28.28 3.75 1.46
CA CYS A 18 28.47 2.64 0.54
C CYS A 18 29.95 2.40 0.21
N GLU A 19 30.74 3.45 0.03
CA GLU A 19 32.17 3.37 -0.36
C GLU A 19 33.11 3.12 0.82
N SER A 20 32.73 3.47 2.05
CA SER A 20 33.58 3.39 3.24
C SER A 20 33.97 1.94 3.61
N ASP A 21 35.26 1.67 3.77
CA ASP A 21 35.76 0.38 4.25
C ASP A 21 35.48 0.12 5.73
N VAL A 22 35.14 1.15 6.50
CA VAL A 22 34.81 1.04 7.93
C VAL A 22 33.36 0.54 8.11
N VAL A 23 32.45 0.98 7.24
CA VAL A 23 31.04 0.55 7.27
C VAL A 23 30.94 -0.87 6.73
N ARG A 24 30.42 -1.79 7.53
CA ARG A 24 30.28 -3.22 7.18
C ARG A 24 28.87 -3.63 6.81
N HIS A 25 27.87 -2.87 7.25
CA HIS A 25 26.46 -3.14 7.01
C HIS A 25 25.74 -1.82 6.76
N LEU A 26 24.92 -1.78 5.72
CA LEU A 26 24.01 -0.69 5.41
C LEU A 26 22.57 -1.15 5.56
N SER A 27 21.80 -0.47 6.39
CA SER A 27 20.34 -0.63 6.48
C SER A 27 19.66 0.58 5.84
N PHE A 28 18.63 0.32 5.03
CA PHE A 28 17.89 1.36 4.31
C PHE A 28 16.41 1.03 4.27
N THR A 29 15.59 2.05 4.52
CA THR A 29 14.14 2.02 4.27
C THR A 29 13.79 3.12 3.29
N GLY A 30 13.12 2.77 2.18
CA GLY A 30 12.71 3.73 1.16
C GLY A 30 12.24 3.07 -0.14
N SER A 31 12.37 3.79 -1.28
CA SER A 31 11.90 3.26 -2.56
C SER A 31 12.78 2.11 -3.07
N THR A 32 12.17 1.19 -3.82
CA THR A 32 12.87 0.08 -4.47
C THR A 32 13.96 0.57 -5.43
N GLU A 33 13.75 1.69 -6.10
CA GLU A 33 14.74 2.30 -7.00
C GLU A 33 16.01 2.72 -6.27
N VAL A 34 15.86 3.40 -5.14
CA VAL A 34 17.02 3.79 -4.31
C VAL A 34 17.70 2.55 -3.72
N GLY A 35 16.94 1.55 -3.29
CA GLY A 35 17.50 0.27 -2.84
C GLY A 35 18.39 -0.40 -3.89
N ARG A 36 17.96 -0.41 -5.16
CA ARG A 36 18.76 -0.91 -6.29
C ARG A 36 20.06 -0.12 -6.51
N ILE A 37 20.03 1.20 -6.30
CA ILE A 37 21.21 2.07 -6.38
C ILE A 37 22.19 1.72 -5.27
N LEU A 38 21.73 1.65 -4.02
CA LEU A 38 22.56 1.34 -2.86
C LEU A 38 23.18 -0.05 -2.96
N MET A 39 22.41 -1.05 -3.44
CA MET A 39 22.93 -2.40 -3.68
C MET A 39 24.09 -2.39 -4.68
N ARG A 40 23.96 -1.65 -5.79
CA ARG A 40 25.05 -1.50 -6.78
C ARG A 40 26.27 -0.82 -6.18
N GLN A 41 26.08 0.24 -5.40
CA GLN A 41 27.17 0.99 -4.76
C GLN A 41 27.91 0.16 -3.69
N CYS A 42 27.21 -0.74 -3.01
CA CYS A 42 27.80 -1.62 -1.98
C CYS A 42 28.49 -2.86 -2.56
N ALA A 43 28.22 -3.23 -3.81
CA ALA A 43 28.74 -4.45 -4.42
C ALA A 43 30.27 -4.57 -4.42
N PRO A 44 31.07 -3.51 -4.71
CA PRO A 44 32.56 -3.60 -4.70
C PRO A 44 33.15 -4.02 -3.37
N THR A 45 32.51 -3.69 -2.27
CA THR A 45 32.99 -4.02 -0.90
C THR A 45 32.24 -5.20 -0.27
N ILE A 46 31.27 -5.77 -0.99
CA ILE A 46 30.44 -6.91 -0.53
C ILE A 46 29.81 -6.62 0.85
N LYS A 47 29.33 -5.38 1.07
CA LYS A 47 28.66 -5.00 2.31
C LYS A 47 27.39 -5.82 2.52
N ARG A 48 27.08 -6.11 3.78
CA ARG A 48 25.74 -6.59 4.14
C ARG A 48 24.72 -5.48 3.95
N LEU A 49 23.55 -5.85 3.43
CA LEU A 49 22.43 -4.95 3.22
C LEU A 49 21.20 -5.49 3.92
N SER A 50 20.48 -4.59 4.61
CA SER A 50 19.10 -4.81 5.05
C SER A 50 18.25 -3.75 4.37
N LEU A 51 17.34 -4.17 3.49
CA LEU A 51 16.57 -3.29 2.63
C LEU A 51 15.08 -3.47 2.90
N GLU A 52 14.44 -2.44 3.44
CA GLU A 52 13.00 -2.31 3.55
C GLU A 52 12.51 -1.36 2.46
N LEU A 53 11.79 -1.91 1.50
CA LEU A 53 11.48 -1.24 0.23
C LEU A 53 9.97 -1.04 0.06
N GLY A 54 9.54 -0.61 -1.14
CA GLY A 54 8.15 -0.40 -1.45
C GLY A 54 7.32 -1.69 -1.43
N GLY A 55 6.01 -1.52 -1.40
CA GLY A 55 5.03 -2.59 -1.45
C GLY A 55 3.85 -2.27 -2.36
N ASN A 56 3.09 -3.29 -2.70
CA ASN A 56 1.83 -3.16 -3.45
C ASN A 56 0.83 -4.21 -2.95
N ALA A 57 0.57 -4.19 -1.64
CA ALA A 57 -0.13 -5.25 -0.95
C ALA A 57 -1.53 -5.53 -1.52
N PRO A 58 -1.87 -6.79 -1.81
CA PRO A 58 -3.23 -7.22 -2.05
C PRO A 58 -4.01 -7.26 -0.73
N PHE A 59 -5.28 -6.90 -0.80
CA PHE A 59 -6.26 -7.04 0.27
C PHE A 59 -7.45 -7.81 -0.31
N ILE A 60 -7.58 -9.08 0.03
CA ILE A 60 -8.53 -10.00 -0.60
C ILE A 60 -9.73 -10.22 0.32
N VAL A 61 -10.95 -10.04 -0.20
CA VAL A 61 -12.20 -10.28 0.53
C VAL A 61 -12.99 -11.36 -0.17
N PHE A 62 -13.08 -12.53 0.45
CA PHE A 62 -13.89 -13.65 -0.04
C PHE A 62 -15.36 -13.47 0.31
N ASP A 63 -16.23 -14.20 -0.36
CA ASP A 63 -17.69 -14.12 -0.21
C ASP A 63 -18.21 -14.61 1.16
N ASP A 64 -17.44 -15.47 1.84
CA ASP A 64 -17.72 -15.95 3.19
C ASP A 64 -17.18 -15.05 4.31
N ALA A 65 -16.48 -13.96 3.96
CA ALA A 65 -15.90 -13.05 4.93
C ALA A 65 -16.95 -12.28 5.73
N ASP A 66 -16.57 -11.83 6.92
CA ASP A 66 -17.29 -10.76 7.63
C ASP A 66 -17.00 -9.42 6.92
N ILE A 67 -17.98 -8.94 6.16
CA ILE A 67 -17.80 -7.75 5.34
C ILE A 67 -17.57 -6.49 6.18
N ASP A 68 -18.22 -6.38 7.34
CA ASP A 68 -18.03 -5.22 8.21
C ASP A 68 -16.61 -5.22 8.81
N SER A 69 -16.14 -6.38 9.25
CA SER A 69 -14.75 -6.56 9.71
C SER A 69 -13.74 -6.28 8.58
N ALA A 70 -14.02 -6.75 7.35
CA ALA A 70 -13.15 -6.50 6.20
C ALA A 70 -13.10 -5.01 5.83
N VAL A 71 -14.20 -4.28 5.94
CA VAL A 71 -14.26 -2.82 5.72
C VAL A 71 -13.44 -2.09 6.77
N GLU A 72 -13.57 -2.44 8.07
CA GLU A 72 -12.73 -1.84 9.12
C GLU A 72 -11.24 -2.12 8.88
N GLY A 73 -10.89 -3.36 8.51
CA GLY A 73 -9.52 -3.70 8.17
C GLY A 73 -8.99 -2.93 6.95
N ALA A 74 -9.80 -2.74 5.92
CA ALA A 74 -9.45 -1.92 4.77
C ALA A 74 -9.22 -0.45 5.16
N MET A 75 -10.03 0.11 6.06
CA MET A 75 -9.83 1.46 6.59
C MET A 75 -8.49 1.59 7.30
N ILE A 76 -8.16 0.66 8.19
CA ILE A 76 -6.90 0.64 8.94
C ILE A 76 -5.70 0.46 8.00
N SER A 77 -5.76 -0.51 7.11
CA SER A 77 -4.65 -0.82 6.21
C SER A 77 -4.43 0.26 5.16
N LYS A 78 -5.50 0.84 4.59
CA LYS A 78 -5.39 1.74 3.43
C LYS A 78 -5.20 3.20 3.80
N TYR A 79 -5.91 3.70 4.83
CA TYR A 79 -5.98 5.15 5.05
C TYR A 79 -5.10 5.65 6.21
N ARG A 80 -4.46 4.74 6.97
CA ARG A 80 -3.42 5.13 7.92
C ARG A 80 -2.33 5.94 7.23
N ASN A 81 -1.94 7.07 7.83
CA ASN A 81 -0.93 7.97 7.28
C ASN A 81 -1.21 8.42 5.82
N ALA A 82 -2.49 8.61 5.47
CA ALA A 82 -2.93 8.93 4.11
C ALA A 82 -2.49 7.88 3.06
N GLY A 83 -2.35 6.61 3.44
CA GLY A 83 -1.89 5.53 2.56
C GLY A 83 -0.39 5.54 2.28
N GLN A 84 0.40 6.34 2.99
CA GLN A 84 1.86 6.47 2.82
C GLN A 84 2.59 5.49 3.73
N THR A 85 2.37 4.20 3.53
CA THR A 85 3.06 3.10 4.24
C THR A 85 3.35 1.95 3.28
N CYS A 86 4.52 1.31 3.43
CA CYS A 86 4.96 0.20 2.57
C CYS A 86 4.09 -1.06 2.68
N VAL A 87 3.39 -1.24 3.81
CA VAL A 87 2.44 -2.35 4.04
C VAL A 87 1.00 -1.97 3.73
N CYS A 88 0.76 -0.79 3.14
CA CYS A 88 -0.57 -0.30 2.80
C CYS A 88 -1.25 -1.21 1.76
N ALA A 89 -2.52 -1.55 1.99
CA ALA A 89 -3.34 -2.21 0.98
C ALA A 89 -3.52 -1.30 -0.24
N ASN A 90 -2.92 -1.67 -1.37
CA ASN A 90 -3.01 -0.89 -2.60
C ASN A 90 -3.96 -1.51 -3.62
N ARG A 91 -4.20 -2.82 -3.56
CA ARG A 91 -5.04 -3.56 -4.49
C ARG A 91 -6.10 -4.32 -3.70
N LEU A 92 -7.33 -3.77 -3.66
CA LEU A 92 -8.44 -4.38 -2.91
C LEU A 92 -9.21 -5.32 -3.85
N TYR A 93 -8.96 -6.61 -3.74
CA TYR A 93 -9.64 -7.66 -4.49
C TYR A 93 -10.85 -8.15 -3.72
N VAL A 94 -12.04 -8.08 -4.33
CA VAL A 94 -13.29 -8.45 -3.67
C VAL A 94 -14.06 -9.44 -4.54
N GLN A 95 -14.45 -10.57 -3.95
CA GLN A 95 -15.20 -11.60 -4.66
C GLN A 95 -16.54 -11.09 -5.13
N ALA A 96 -16.95 -11.51 -6.33
CA ALA A 96 -18.08 -10.95 -7.06
C ALA A 96 -19.39 -10.89 -6.24
N GLY A 97 -19.67 -11.92 -5.45
CA GLY A 97 -20.89 -12.01 -4.66
C GLY A 97 -21.04 -10.95 -3.57
N VAL A 98 -19.93 -10.38 -3.10
CA VAL A 98 -19.91 -9.37 -2.02
C VAL A 98 -19.36 -8.02 -2.45
N TYR A 99 -18.97 -7.90 -3.72
CA TYR A 99 -18.29 -6.73 -4.27
C TYR A 99 -19.06 -5.41 -4.05
N ASP A 100 -20.30 -5.36 -4.46
CA ASP A 100 -21.10 -4.13 -4.41
C ASP A 100 -21.39 -3.71 -2.96
N SER A 101 -21.64 -4.68 -2.08
CA SER A 101 -21.83 -4.44 -0.64
C SER A 101 -20.56 -3.90 0.01
N PHE A 102 -19.39 -4.50 -0.28
CA PHE A 102 -18.09 -4.03 0.23
C PHE A 102 -17.80 -2.61 -0.24
N VAL A 103 -17.92 -2.33 -1.55
CA VAL A 103 -17.68 -1.00 -2.12
C VAL A 103 -18.56 0.07 -1.49
N ALA A 104 -19.86 -0.22 -1.32
CA ALA A 104 -20.81 0.72 -0.71
C ALA A 104 -20.46 1.02 0.75
N LYS A 105 -20.17 -0.03 1.55
CA LYS A 105 -19.79 0.10 2.96
C LYS A 105 -18.46 0.82 3.13
N LEU A 106 -17.45 0.46 2.34
CA LEU A 106 -16.13 1.13 2.35
C LEU A 106 -16.29 2.62 2.01
N ALA A 107 -17.03 2.96 0.96
CA ALA A 107 -17.23 4.35 0.58
C ALA A 107 -17.98 5.15 1.66
N ALA A 108 -18.93 4.55 2.37
CA ALA A 108 -19.62 5.19 3.48
C ALA A 108 -18.66 5.51 4.64
N LYS A 109 -17.77 4.57 4.99
CA LYS A 109 -16.74 4.79 6.02
C LYS A 109 -15.70 5.82 5.58
N VAL A 110 -15.22 5.75 4.35
CA VAL A 110 -14.21 6.69 3.81
C VAL A 110 -14.71 8.13 3.85
N LYS A 111 -15.99 8.38 3.64
CA LYS A 111 -16.59 9.72 3.76
C LYS A 111 -16.50 10.32 5.17
N THR A 112 -16.28 9.52 6.21
CA THR A 112 -16.14 10.02 7.58
C THR A 112 -14.74 10.55 7.88
N ILE A 113 -13.74 10.28 7.01
CA ILE A 113 -12.37 10.78 7.15
C ILE A 113 -12.36 12.29 6.93
N GLN A 114 -11.82 13.00 7.90
CA GLN A 114 -11.66 14.46 7.83
C GLN A 114 -10.20 14.80 7.47
N VAL A 115 -10.03 15.47 6.33
CA VAL A 115 -8.73 15.89 5.82
C VAL A 115 -8.42 17.29 6.33
N GLY A 116 -7.24 17.50 6.90
CA GLY A 116 -6.85 18.80 7.40
C GLY A 116 -5.52 18.80 8.14
N ASN A 117 -5.33 19.83 8.94
CA ASN A 117 -4.17 19.94 9.80
C ASN A 117 -4.35 19.05 11.04
N GLY A 118 -3.39 18.14 11.30
CA GLY A 118 -3.46 17.18 12.41
C GLY A 118 -3.51 17.79 13.82
N PHE A 119 -3.29 19.11 13.97
CA PHE A 119 -3.50 19.82 15.22
C PHE A 119 -4.97 20.27 15.44
N GLU A 120 -5.81 20.14 14.43
CA GLU A 120 -7.23 20.47 14.52
C GLU A 120 -8.05 19.27 15.01
N SER A 121 -9.06 19.55 15.84
CA SER A 121 -9.91 18.49 16.39
C SER A 121 -10.74 17.82 15.29
N GLY A 122 -10.80 16.49 15.33
CA GLY A 122 -11.57 15.68 14.36
C GLY A 122 -10.85 15.37 13.06
N VAL A 123 -9.69 15.97 12.78
CA VAL A 123 -8.88 15.61 11.61
C VAL A 123 -8.27 14.22 11.79
N THR A 124 -8.46 13.37 10.79
CA THR A 124 -7.99 11.98 10.79
C THR A 124 -7.08 11.64 9.61
N GLN A 125 -6.93 12.55 8.63
CA GLN A 125 -5.98 12.42 7.53
C GLN A 125 -5.22 13.73 7.31
N GLY A 126 -3.90 13.66 7.37
CA GLY A 126 -3.00 14.76 7.05
C GLY A 126 -2.64 14.85 5.56
N PRO A 127 -1.67 15.73 5.19
CA PRO A 127 -1.21 15.91 3.82
C PRO A 127 -0.33 14.75 3.33
N LEU A 128 -0.12 14.70 2.03
CA LEU A 128 0.96 13.95 1.40
C LEU A 128 2.31 14.65 1.66
N ILE A 129 3.40 13.88 1.54
CA ILE A 129 4.76 14.35 1.88
C ILE A 129 5.19 15.57 1.04
N ASP A 130 4.91 15.55 -0.26
CA ASP A 130 5.32 16.59 -1.19
C ASP A 130 4.42 16.70 -2.44
N SER A 131 4.77 17.60 -3.34
CA SER A 131 4.07 17.81 -4.61
C SER A 131 4.24 16.65 -5.61
N ALA A 132 5.35 15.90 -5.55
CA ALA A 132 5.56 14.74 -6.41
C ALA A 132 4.62 13.59 -6.02
N ALA A 133 4.42 13.36 -4.72
CA ALA A 133 3.42 12.41 -4.22
C ALA A 133 2.00 12.79 -4.65
N MET A 134 1.67 14.09 -4.62
CA MET A 134 0.38 14.60 -5.11
C MET A 134 0.21 14.32 -6.60
N ALA A 135 1.20 14.66 -7.42
CA ALA A 135 1.15 14.43 -8.86
C ALA A 135 1.01 12.94 -9.21
N LYS A 136 1.68 12.05 -8.47
CA LYS A 136 1.55 10.61 -8.63
C LYS A 136 0.13 10.12 -8.32
N VAL A 137 -0.45 10.55 -7.22
CA VAL A 137 -1.84 10.20 -6.85
C VAL A 137 -2.82 10.65 -7.93
N GLU A 138 -2.67 11.88 -8.42
CA GLU A 138 -3.51 12.41 -9.50
C GLU A 138 -3.37 11.62 -10.80
N ALA A 139 -2.13 11.27 -11.17
CA ALA A 139 -1.87 10.47 -12.38
C ALA A 139 -2.52 9.08 -12.27
N HIS A 140 -2.43 8.41 -11.10
CA HIS A 140 -3.06 7.11 -10.88
C HIS A 140 -4.59 7.17 -10.96
N VAL A 141 -5.20 8.21 -10.39
CA VAL A 141 -6.67 8.38 -10.47
C VAL A 141 -7.10 8.72 -11.90
N ALA A 142 -6.38 9.60 -12.58
CA ALA A 142 -6.67 9.96 -13.96
C ALA A 142 -6.54 8.78 -14.93
N ASP A 143 -5.47 7.96 -14.79
CA ASP A 143 -5.29 6.73 -15.57
C ASP A 143 -6.43 5.74 -15.32
N ALA A 144 -6.80 5.53 -14.05
CA ALA A 144 -7.88 4.62 -13.71
C ALA A 144 -9.22 5.06 -14.33
N LEU A 145 -9.54 6.35 -14.27
CA LEU A 145 -10.75 6.89 -14.89
C LEU A 145 -10.75 6.75 -16.41
N ALA A 146 -9.61 7.04 -17.05
CA ALA A 146 -9.46 6.89 -18.50
C ALA A 146 -9.64 5.43 -18.97
N LYS A 147 -9.38 4.47 -18.08
CA LYS A 147 -9.52 3.02 -18.32
C LYS A 147 -10.85 2.43 -17.80
N GLY A 148 -11.79 3.27 -17.39
CA GLY A 148 -13.15 2.85 -17.05
C GLY A 148 -13.43 2.60 -15.57
N ALA A 149 -12.50 2.88 -14.66
CA ALA A 149 -12.80 2.92 -13.24
C ALA A 149 -13.78 4.06 -12.93
N ARG A 150 -14.52 3.91 -11.84
CA ARG A 150 -15.49 4.90 -11.37
C ARG A 150 -15.14 5.38 -9.97
N VAL A 151 -15.05 6.70 -9.77
CA VAL A 151 -14.95 7.28 -8.43
C VAL A 151 -16.27 7.04 -7.69
N VAL A 152 -16.19 6.38 -6.55
CA VAL A 152 -17.33 6.17 -5.63
C VAL A 152 -17.39 7.28 -4.58
N THR A 153 -16.20 7.70 -4.10
CA THR A 153 -16.03 8.86 -3.21
C THR A 153 -14.63 9.42 -3.36
N GLY A 154 -14.43 10.70 -3.04
CA GLY A 154 -13.14 11.39 -3.16
C GLY A 154 -12.79 11.76 -4.59
N GLY A 155 -11.53 11.54 -4.99
CA GLY A 155 -11.04 11.73 -6.34
C GLY A 155 -10.58 13.14 -6.68
N GLN A 156 -10.31 14.00 -5.69
CA GLN A 156 -9.93 15.39 -5.92
C GLN A 156 -8.95 15.93 -4.85
N ARG A 157 -8.29 17.01 -5.18
CA ARG A 157 -7.50 17.79 -4.21
C ARG A 157 -8.38 18.36 -3.10
N ALA A 158 -7.88 18.33 -1.88
CA ALA A 158 -8.45 19.01 -0.70
C ALA A 158 -7.55 20.16 -0.21
N GLY A 159 -6.42 20.41 -0.88
CA GLY A 159 -5.44 21.44 -0.56
C GLY A 159 -4.18 21.26 -1.39
N GLU A 160 -3.15 22.04 -1.11
CA GLU A 160 -1.89 22.03 -1.87
C GLU A 160 -1.24 20.63 -1.88
N ARG A 161 -1.18 19.99 -0.72
CA ARG A 161 -0.63 18.63 -0.55
C ARG A 161 -1.65 17.64 0.03
N SER A 162 -2.94 17.97 0.01
CA SER A 162 -4.00 17.14 0.55
C SER A 162 -4.88 16.61 -0.57
N TYR A 163 -5.11 15.30 -0.56
CA TYR A 163 -5.99 14.61 -1.50
C TYR A 163 -7.13 13.93 -0.73
N THR A 164 -8.34 14.01 -1.26
CA THR A 164 -9.49 13.38 -0.60
C THR A 164 -9.32 11.86 -0.54
N PRO A 165 -9.68 11.22 0.57
CA PRO A 165 -9.72 9.76 0.64
C PRO A 165 -10.65 9.22 -0.47
N THR A 166 -10.12 8.32 -1.29
CA THR A 166 -10.72 7.95 -2.56
C THR A 166 -11.00 6.45 -2.63
N VAL A 167 -12.18 6.08 -3.12
CA VAL A 167 -12.55 4.72 -3.51
C VAL A 167 -12.84 4.68 -4.99
N LEU A 168 -12.12 3.83 -5.73
CA LEU A 168 -12.33 3.58 -7.15
C LEU A 168 -12.95 2.18 -7.33
N ALA A 169 -14.12 2.10 -7.93
CA ALA A 169 -14.73 0.85 -8.33
C ALA A 169 -14.35 0.49 -9.78
N ASN A 170 -14.49 -0.78 -10.13
CA ASN A 170 -14.20 -1.34 -11.45
C ASN A 170 -12.73 -1.14 -11.88
N ALA A 171 -11.81 -1.27 -10.93
CA ALA A 171 -10.40 -1.26 -11.25
C ALA A 171 -9.99 -2.53 -12.02
N THR A 172 -9.03 -2.38 -12.94
CA THR A 172 -8.53 -3.46 -13.80
C THR A 172 -7.00 -3.55 -13.76
N ALA A 173 -6.44 -4.70 -14.13
CA ALA A 173 -5.01 -5.00 -14.01
C ALA A 173 -4.09 -4.16 -14.92
N ASP A 174 -4.63 -3.47 -15.91
CA ASP A 174 -3.89 -2.58 -16.83
C ASP A 174 -3.73 -1.15 -16.29
N MET A 175 -4.41 -0.80 -15.20
CA MET A 175 -4.33 0.51 -14.55
C MET A 175 -3.01 0.69 -13.80
N LEU A 176 -2.51 1.92 -13.70
CA LEU A 176 -1.29 2.25 -12.95
C LEU A 176 -1.40 1.81 -11.48
N CYS A 177 -2.53 2.07 -10.84
CA CYS A 177 -2.77 1.69 -9.45
C CYS A 177 -2.78 0.17 -9.18
N ALA A 178 -2.86 -0.68 -10.22
CA ALA A 178 -2.69 -2.12 -10.10
C ALA A 178 -1.22 -2.55 -10.12
N ARG A 179 -0.36 -1.79 -10.79
CA ARG A 179 1.04 -2.16 -11.08
C ARG A 179 2.06 -1.44 -10.22
N GLU A 180 1.75 -0.20 -9.83
CA GLU A 180 2.64 0.67 -9.08
C GLU A 180 2.08 0.92 -7.67
N GLU A 181 2.98 1.04 -6.71
CA GLU A 181 2.65 1.51 -5.37
C GLU A 181 2.14 2.95 -5.43
N THR A 182 0.86 3.18 -5.10
CA THR A 182 0.28 4.55 -5.14
C THR A 182 0.88 5.45 -4.06
N PHE A 183 1.12 4.92 -2.87
CA PHE A 183 1.61 5.63 -1.68
C PHE A 183 0.77 6.87 -1.36
N GLY A 184 -0.56 6.68 -1.40
CA GLY A 184 -1.56 7.74 -1.24
C GLY A 184 -2.94 7.19 -0.88
N PRO A 185 -3.93 8.06 -0.57
CA PRO A 185 -5.21 7.68 0.00
C PRO A 185 -6.23 7.21 -1.07
N VAL A 186 -5.81 6.31 -1.96
CA VAL A 186 -6.64 5.79 -3.06
C VAL A 186 -6.79 4.29 -2.92
N ALA A 187 -8.02 3.80 -2.81
CA ALA A 187 -8.41 2.41 -2.73
C ALA A 187 -9.05 1.94 -4.05
N PRO A 188 -8.29 1.41 -5.00
CA PRO A 188 -8.86 0.74 -6.17
C PRO A 188 -9.42 -0.62 -5.77
N VAL A 189 -10.67 -0.90 -6.17
CA VAL A 189 -11.37 -2.15 -5.87
C VAL A 189 -11.55 -2.95 -7.15
N PHE A 190 -10.98 -4.15 -7.15
CA PHE A 190 -10.98 -5.11 -8.25
C PHE A 190 -11.99 -6.23 -7.95
N ARG A 191 -12.63 -6.76 -8.97
CA ARG A 191 -13.54 -7.91 -8.86
C ARG A 191 -12.78 -9.19 -9.21
N PHE A 192 -13.08 -10.28 -8.51
CA PHE A 192 -12.64 -11.63 -8.87
C PHE A 192 -13.77 -12.64 -8.63
N GLU A 193 -13.69 -13.82 -9.25
CA GLU A 193 -14.71 -14.86 -9.16
C GLU A 193 -14.26 -16.05 -8.30
N THR A 194 -13.02 -16.51 -8.45
CA THR A 194 -12.54 -17.76 -7.83
C THR A 194 -11.33 -17.54 -6.92
N GLU A 195 -11.12 -18.45 -5.95
CA GLU A 195 -9.94 -18.46 -5.07
C GLU A 195 -8.63 -18.49 -5.87
N ALA A 196 -8.57 -19.30 -6.92
CA ALA A 196 -7.38 -19.38 -7.77
C ALA A 196 -7.09 -18.08 -8.53
N GLU A 197 -8.13 -17.39 -9.00
CA GLU A 197 -8.00 -16.07 -9.62
C GLU A 197 -7.50 -15.03 -8.63
N ALA A 198 -8.02 -15.00 -7.40
CA ALA A 198 -7.57 -14.08 -6.36
C ALA A 198 -6.07 -14.24 -6.07
N ILE A 199 -5.60 -15.48 -5.95
CA ILE A 199 -4.17 -15.79 -5.74
C ILE A 199 -3.33 -15.35 -6.94
N ALA A 200 -3.77 -15.64 -8.17
CA ALA A 200 -3.06 -15.22 -9.37
C ALA A 200 -2.98 -13.69 -9.51
N LEU A 201 -4.06 -12.98 -9.22
CA LEU A 201 -4.11 -11.51 -9.20
C LEU A 201 -3.21 -10.94 -8.10
N ALA A 202 -3.19 -11.56 -6.93
CA ALA A 202 -2.31 -11.15 -5.84
C ALA A 202 -0.83 -11.17 -6.28
N HIS A 203 -0.41 -12.23 -6.97
CA HIS A 203 0.98 -12.42 -7.43
C HIS A 203 1.36 -11.58 -8.66
N ASN A 204 0.42 -10.95 -9.34
CA ASN A 204 0.72 -10.12 -10.52
C ASN A 204 1.38 -8.80 -10.14
N THR A 205 2.56 -8.87 -9.53
CA THR A 205 3.36 -7.75 -9.04
C THR A 205 4.81 -8.18 -8.82
N GLU A 206 5.74 -7.22 -8.81
CA GLU A 206 7.14 -7.45 -8.40
C GLU A 206 7.33 -7.36 -6.86
N PHE A 207 6.30 -6.95 -6.12
CA PHE A 207 6.36 -6.73 -4.68
C PHE A 207 5.91 -7.97 -3.91
N GLY A 208 6.49 -8.20 -2.73
CA GLY A 208 6.19 -9.36 -1.88
C GLY A 208 6.25 -9.06 -0.37
N LEU A 209 6.06 -7.79 0.06
CA LEU A 209 6.23 -7.41 1.45
C LEU A 209 5.05 -7.86 2.32
N ALA A 210 3.83 -7.42 1.98
CA ALA A 210 2.63 -7.63 2.78
C ALA A 210 1.44 -8.07 1.93
N SER A 211 0.57 -8.87 2.52
CA SER A 211 -0.73 -9.25 1.96
C SER A 211 -1.77 -9.39 3.06
N TYR A 212 -3.04 -9.24 2.72
CA TYR A 212 -4.17 -9.37 3.64
C TYR A 212 -5.28 -10.17 2.99
N PHE A 213 -6.00 -10.98 3.77
CA PHE A 213 -7.24 -11.55 3.27
C PHE A 213 -8.26 -11.82 4.38
N TYR A 214 -9.52 -11.88 3.99
CA TYR A 214 -10.66 -12.11 4.86
C TYR A 214 -11.47 -13.30 4.38
N SER A 215 -11.65 -14.30 5.25
CA SER A 215 -12.45 -15.50 5.05
C SER A 215 -12.81 -16.13 6.40
N ARG A 216 -13.97 -16.80 6.49
CA ARG A 216 -14.38 -17.59 7.67
C ARG A 216 -14.10 -19.08 7.52
N ASP A 217 -13.88 -19.56 6.30
CA ASP A 217 -13.58 -20.97 6.03
C ASP A 217 -12.13 -21.30 6.40
N ILE A 218 -11.92 -22.12 7.42
CA ILE A 218 -10.59 -22.47 7.91
C ILE A 218 -9.75 -23.19 6.85
N GLY A 219 -10.35 -24.00 5.99
CA GLY A 219 -9.66 -24.68 4.88
C GLY A 219 -9.15 -23.68 3.85
N ARG A 220 -9.97 -22.68 3.50
CA ARG A 220 -9.56 -21.56 2.63
C ARG A 220 -8.44 -20.75 3.29
N VAL A 221 -8.57 -20.46 4.58
CA VAL A 221 -7.54 -19.72 5.32
C VAL A 221 -6.16 -20.37 5.16
N TRP A 222 -6.07 -21.68 5.37
CA TRP A 222 -4.81 -22.40 5.20
C TRP A 222 -4.31 -22.40 3.75
N ARG A 223 -5.16 -22.77 2.78
CA ARG A 223 -4.75 -22.80 1.37
C ARG A 223 -4.27 -21.46 0.86
N VAL A 224 -4.98 -20.38 1.19
CA VAL A 224 -4.64 -19.03 0.72
C VAL A 224 -3.39 -18.51 1.42
N ALA A 225 -3.26 -18.71 2.75
CA ALA A 225 -2.09 -18.27 3.49
C ALA A 225 -0.80 -18.96 3.02
N GLU A 226 -0.86 -20.27 2.71
CA GLU A 226 0.29 -21.02 2.17
C GLU A 226 0.61 -20.69 0.71
N ALA A 227 -0.41 -20.29 -0.07
CA ALA A 227 -0.22 -19.96 -1.48
C ALA A 227 0.30 -18.54 -1.71
N LEU A 228 0.06 -17.60 -0.80
CA LEU A 228 0.50 -16.22 -0.95
C LEU A 228 2.01 -16.06 -0.69
N GLU A 229 2.75 -15.71 -1.74
CA GLU A 229 4.20 -15.49 -1.70
C GLU A 229 4.55 -14.08 -1.18
N TYR A 230 4.24 -13.83 0.10
CA TYR A 230 4.48 -12.55 0.78
C TYR A 230 5.20 -12.76 2.09
N GLY A 231 6.06 -11.82 2.47
CA GLY A 231 6.78 -11.85 3.74
C GLY A 231 5.85 -11.82 4.95
N MET A 232 4.71 -11.16 4.82
CA MET A 232 3.68 -11.07 5.87
C MET A 232 2.30 -11.31 5.28
N VAL A 233 1.52 -12.17 5.94
CA VAL A 233 0.14 -12.49 5.57
C VAL A 233 -0.79 -12.19 6.73
N GLY A 234 -1.60 -11.14 6.60
CA GLY A 234 -2.62 -10.77 7.58
C GLY A 234 -3.95 -11.50 7.31
N VAL A 235 -4.38 -12.33 8.25
CA VAL A 235 -5.64 -13.09 8.15
C VAL A 235 -6.70 -12.44 9.03
N ASN A 236 -7.81 -11.99 8.43
CA ASN A 236 -8.92 -11.30 9.12
C ASN A 236 -8.45 -10.09 9.94
N THR A 237 -7.42 -9.40 9.47
CA THR A 237 -6.87 -8.19 10.08
C THR A 237 -6.43 -7.19 9.02
N GLY A 238 -6.49 -5.89 9.33
CA GLY A 238 -5.92 -4.82 8.52
C GLY A 238 -4.59 -4.28 9.08
N LEU A 239 -4.08 -4.87 10.17
CA LEU A 239 -2.86 -4.45 10.84
C LEU A 239 -1.91 -5.63 11.02
N ILE A 240 -0.69 -5.50 10.48
CA ILE A 240 0.38 -6.51 10.58
C ILE A 240 1.66 -5.96 11.23
N SER A 241 1.73 -4.66 11.46
CA SER A 241 2.85 -4.02 12.18
C SER A 241 2.51 -3.99 13.67
N THR A 242 2.86 -5.04 14.39
CA THR A 242 2.57 -5.18 15.82
C THR A 242 3.86 -5.43 16.61
N ALA A 243 3.83 -5.14 17.92
CA ALA A 243 4.98 -5.36 18.79
C ALA A 243 5.26 -6.86 19.05
N GLU A 244 4.23 -7.68 18.97
CA GLU A 244 4.30 -9.14 19.20
C GLU A 244 5.01 -9.87 18.05
N ALA A 245 4.92 -9.33 16.84
CA ALA A 245 5.59 -9.85 15.66
C ALA A 245 6.35 -8.69 15.00
N PRO A 246 7.60 -8.43 15.43
CA PRO A 246 8.36 -7.29 14.93
C PRO A 246 8.63 -7.40 13.44
N PHE A 247 8.42 -6.29 12.79
CA PHE A 247 8.55 -6.09 11.35
C PHE A 247 10.02 -5.82 10.99
#